data_9d139b7df79530bd96bb0594446c4c84
#
_entry.id   9d139b7df79530bd96bb0594446c4c84
#
_cell.length_a   1.000
_cell.length_b   1.000
_cell.length_c   1.000
_cell.angle_alpha   90.00
_cell.angle_beta   90.00
_cell.angle_gamma   90.00
#
_symmetry.space_group_name_H-M   'P 1'
#
loop_
_entity.id
_entity.type
_entity.pdbx_description
1 polymer ?
#
loop_
_entity_poly.entity_id
_entity_poly.type
_entity_poly.pdbx_seq_one_letter_code
_entity_poly.pdbx_strand_id
1 'polypeptide(L)'
;MATFPSIEASFGFTKKSHPNTRIVKYADGYEHRILFGLASHQNPEEYDLTWQNITETESDVIEAFLRTEANNSTSFTYSPPSEGFTKTGTYSQTATTVTITITDHGVAVNDVLTIDYTSGSAVDGTFVVKSVTDRNIFTVNAAASASNSGNVSITLPAARKYVCDQWSKQVNFANRATINATFREVFEP
;
A
#
# COMPACT_ATOMS: atom_id res chain seq x y z
N MET A 1 9.50 1.04 -12.85
CA MET A 1 9.51 1.27 -11.38
C MET A 1 9.80 -0.08 -10.73
N ALA A 2 10.73 -0.11 -9.80
CA ALA A 2 11.09 -1.33 -9.10
C ALA A 2 10.08 -1.65 -7.99
N THR A 3 9.90 -2.92 -7.71
CA THR A 3 9.08 -3.41 -6.59
C THR A 3 10.02 -4.04 -5.57
N PHE A 4 9.83 -3.72 -4.30
CA PHE A 4 10.60 -4.31 -3.21
C PHE A 4 10.49 -5.85 -3.23
N PRO A 5 11.56 -6.59 -2.93
CA PRO A 5 11.52 -8.06 -2.88
C PRO A 5 10.42 -8.56 -1.95
N SER A 6 9.78 -9.68 -2.30
CA SER A 6 8.69 -10.29 -1.53
C SER A 6 9.17 -11.00 -0.26
N ILE A 7 9.98 -10.28 0.54
CA ILE A 7 10.47 -10.72 1.85
C ILE A 7 9.75 -9.86 2.88
N GLU A 8 8.87 -10.48 3.67
CA GLU A 8 8.06 -9.76 4.64
C GLU A 8 8.90 -9.24 5.80
N ALA A 9 8.62 -7.99 6.20
CA ALA A 9 9.21 -7.44 7.41
C ALA A 9 8.65 -8.13 8.66
N SER A 10 9.46 -8.21 9.71
CA SER A 10 9.03 -8.76 10.99
C SER A 10 7.98 -7.87 11.64
N PHE A 11 7.04 -8.47 12.39
CA PHE A 11 6.09 -7.71 13.20
C PHE A 11 6.82 -6.85 14.25
N GLY A 12 6.18 -5.73 14.61
CA GLY A 12 6.76 -4.76 15.56
C GLY A 12 7.38 -3.55 14.87
N PHE A 13 7.01 -3.28 13.60
CA PHE A 13 7.40 -2.05 12.89
C PHE A 13 6.71 -0.81 13.49
N THR A 14 7.34 0.35 13.29
CA THR A 14 6.78 1.64 13.72
C THR A 14 6.35 2.44 12.49
N LYS A 15 5.12 2.94 12.53
CA LYS A 15 4.56 3.87 11.55
C LYS A 15 4.55 5.27 12.13
N LYS A 16 5.12 6.23 11.42
CA LYS A 16 5.14 7.64 11.74
C LYS A 16 4.41 8.42 10.66
N SER A 17 3.67 9.44 11.05
CA SER A 17 2.98 10.35 10.14
C SER A 17 3.59 11.74 10.25
N HIS A 18 3.87 12.36 9.11
CA HIS A 18 4.51 13.68 9.03
C HIS A 18 3.62 14.69 8.31
N PRO A 19 2.59 15.26 9.01
CA PRO A 19 1.70 16.23 8.38
C PRO A 19 2.45 17.45 7.86
N ASN A 20 2.25 17.80 6.59
CA ASN A 20 2.82 18.99 5.96
C ASN A 20 2.09 20.25 6.44
N THR A 21 2.35 20.67 7.68
CA THR A 21 1.73 21.84 8.28
C THR A 21 2.71 23.00 8.44
N ARG A 22 2.26 24.22 8.08
CA ARG A 22 2.91 25.45 8.49
C ARG A 22 2.14 26.04 9.68
N ILE A 23 2.87 26.35 10.74
CA ILE A 23 2.30 26.92 11.95
C ILE A 23 2.81 28.37 12.06
N VAL A 24 1.87 29.32 12.17
CA VAL A 24 2.16 30.73 12.46
C VAL A 24 1.61 31.01 13.85
N LYS A 25 2.50 31.37 14.79
CA LYS A 25 2.14 31.74 16.17
C LYS A 25 2.16 33.25 16.31
N TYR A 26 1.13 33.78 16.93
CA TYR A 26 0.98 35.22 17.23
C TYR A 26 1.30 35.48 18.74
N ALA A 27 1.65 36.70 19.01
CA ALA A 27 2.09 37.13 20.37
C ALA A 27 1.02 36.99 21.47
N ASP A 28 -0.25 36.95 21.06
CA ASP A 28 -1.43 36.74 21.93
C ASP A 28 -1.70 35.26 22.25
N GLY A 29 -0.86 34.35 21.74
CA GLY A 29 -1.03 32.91 21.90
C GLY A 29 -1.93 32.26 20.83
N TYR A 30 -2.49 33.03 19.92
CA TYR A 30 -3.22 32.46 18.78
C TYR A 30 -2.27 31.73 17.81
N GLU A 31 -2.72 30.59 17.29
CA GLU A 31 -1.95 29.76 16.36
C GLU A 31 -2.77 29.48 15.11
N HIS A 32 -2.24 29.85 13.96
CA HIS A 32 -2.82 29.52 12.66
C HIS A 32 -2.05 28.35 12.05
N ARG A 33 -2.77 27.25 11.74
CA ARG A 33 -2.22 26.03 11.12
C ARG A 33 -2.74 25.91 9.71
N ILE A 34 -1.85 25.74 8.75
CA ILE A 34 -2.17 25.58 7.34
C ILE A 34 -1.56 24.26 6.87
N LEU A 35 -2.37 23.38 6.29
CA LEU A 35 -1.93 22.17 5.60
C LEU A 35 -1.56 22.50 4.16
N PHE A 36 -0.43 21.99 3.67
CA PHE A 36 0.03 22.20 2.30
C PHE A 36 -0.05 20.91 1.48
N GLY A 37 -0.28 21.08 0.17
CA GLY A 37 -0.32 20.01 -0.81
C GLY A 37 -1.73 19.51 -1.10
N LEU A 38 -1.82 18.56 -2.03
CA LEU A 38 -3.05 17.84 -2.32
C LEU A 38 -3.48 17.03 -1.10
N ALA A 39 -4.77 16.88 -0.87
CA ALA A 39 -5.31 16.19 0.31
C ALA A 39 -4.69 14.79 0.52
N SER A 40 -4.40 14.05 -0.55
CA SER A 40 -3.74 12.75 -0.53
C SER A 40 -2.24 12.80 -0.20
N HIS A 41 -1.60 13.97 -0.26
CA HIS A 41 -0.16 14.16 -0.07
C HIS A 41 0.18 14.96 1.19
N GLN A 42 -0.84 15.29 1.99
CA GLN A 42 -0.65 16.17 3.16
C GLN A 42 -0.03 15.46 4.36
N ASN A 43 -0.06 14.14 4.38
CA ASN A 43 0.41 13.37 5.52
C ASN A 43 1.25 12.16 5.04
N PRO A 44 2.48 12.39 4.54
CA PRO A 44 3.37 11.30 4.17
C PRO A 44 3.69 10.42 5.38
N GLU A 45 3.83 9.13 5.11
CA GLU A 45 4.08 8.11 6.11
C GLU A 45 5.54 7.65 6.07
N GLU A 46 6.09 7.35 7.22
CA GLU A 46 7.42 6.78 7.40
C GLU A 46 7.30 5.49 8.21
N TYR A 47 7.98 4.45 7.74
CA TYR A 47 7.99 3.14 8.36
C TYR A 47 9.40 2.77 8.80
N ASP A 48 9.58 2.51 10.09
CA ASP A 48 10.79 1.85 10.60
C ASP A 48 10.52 0.34 10.57
N LEU A 49 11.19 -0.35 9.66
CA LEU A 49 11.02 -1.77 9.37
C LEU A 49 12.22 -2.57 9.84
N THR A 50 11.98 -3.77 10.32
CA THR A 50 13.01 -4.72 10.71
C THR A 50 12.75 -6.07 10.08
N TRP A 51 13.75 -6.66 9.45
CA TRP A 51 13.78 -8.06 9.01
C TRP A 51 14.68 -8.81 9.97
N GLN A 52 14.05 -9.41 10.98
CA GLN A 52 14.80 -10.06 12.05
C GLN A 52 15.08 -11.52 11.73
N ASN A 53 16.34 -11.93 11.90
CA ASN A 53 16.77 -13.33 11.82
C ASN A 53 16.48 -14.01 10.46
N ILE A 54 16.49 -13.24 9.36
CA ILE A 54 16.40 -13.75 7.99
C ILE A 54 17.70 -14.45 7.58
N THR A 55 17.66 -15.23 6.50
CA THR A 55 18.89 -15.84 5.96
C THR A 55 19.82 -14.75 5.40
N GLU A 56 21.12 -15.04 5.38
CA GLU A 56 22.09 -14.12 4.81
C GLU A 56 21.81 -13.85 3.33
N THR A 57 21.37 -14.87 2.59
CA THR A 57 20.95 -14.71 1.17
C THR A 57 19.77 -13.75 1.02
N GLU A 58 18.75 -13.87 1.83
CA GLU A 58 17.61 -12.92 1.81
C GLU A 58 18.06 -11.50 2.16
N SER A 59 18.96 -11.37 3.14
CA SER A 59 19.50 -10.07 3.52
C SER A 59 20.33 -9.44 2.42
N ASP A 60 21.08 -10.23 1.65
CA ASP A 60 21.87 -9.77 0.51
C ASP A 60 20.97 -9.28 -0.62
N VAL A 61 19.83 -9.94 -0.86
CA VAL A 61 18.83 -9.51 -1.85
C VAL A 61 18.25 -8.15 -1.45
N ILE A 62 17.86 -7.97 -0.19
CA ILE A 62 17.32 -6.68 0.31
C ILE A 62 18.40 -5.60 0.18
N GLU A 63 19.62 -5.85 0.64
CA GLU A 63 20.71 -4.87 0.61
C GLU A 63 21.07 -4.47 -0.82
N ALA A 64 21.18 -5.42 -1.73
CA ALA A 64 21.46 -5.16 -3.15
C ALA A 64 20.35 -4.31 -3.79
N PHE A 65 19.09 -4.61 -3.49
CA PHE A 65 17.95 -3.81 -3.96
C PHE A 65 18.04 -2.38 -3.45
N LEU A 66 18.13 -2.17 -2.13
CA LEU A 66 18.17 -0.84 -1.52
C LEU A 66 19.37 -0.03 -2.03
N ARG A 67 20.54 -0.65 -2.19
CA ARG A 67 21.71 -0.01 -2.75
C ARG A 67 21.51 0.43 -4.21
N THR A 68 20.83 -0.39 -5.02
CA THR A 68 20.52 -0.05 -6.41
C THR A 68 19.58 1.14 -6.50
N GLU A 69 18.49 1.14 -5.73
CA GLU A 69 17.52 2.24 -5.74
C GLU A 69 18.13 3.54 -5.19
N ALA A 70 18.93 3.47 -4.13
CA ALA A 70 19.64 4.62 -3.58
C ALA A 70 20.65 5.22 -4.56
N ASN A 71 21.41 4.38 -5.28
CA ASN A 71 22.39 4.84 -6.28
C ASN A 71 21.72 5.53 -7.47
N ASN A 72 20.52 5.11 -7.83
CA ASN A 72 19.73 5.67 -8.91
C ASN A 72 18.85 6.86 -8.46
N SER A 73 18.77 7.13 -7.15
CA SER A 73 17.83 8.10 -6.54
C SER A 73 16.38 7.86 -6.99
N THR A 74 15.99 6.58 -7.05
CA THR A 74 14.65 6.16 -7.49
C THR A 74 13.79 5.68 -6.34
N SER A 75 12.50 5.88 -6.47
CA SER A 75 11.51 5.31 -5.58
C SER A 75 11.16 3.88 -6.00
N PHE A 76 10.67 3.11 -5.06
CA PHE A 76 10.19 1.75 -5.27
C PHE A 76 8.81 1.54 -4.65
N THR A 77 8.09 0.56 -5.19
CA THR A 77 6.79 0.16 -4.65
C THR A 77 6.99 -0.82 -3.51
N TYR A 78 6.38 -0.55 -2.37
CA TYR A 78 6.34 -1.43 -1.20
C TYR A 78 4.95 -1.45 -0.58
N SER A 79 4.54 -2.58 -0.04
CA SER A 79 3.31 -2.75 0.72
C SER A 79 3.67 -3.08 2.17
N PRO A 80 3.52 -2.14 3.10
CA PRO A 80 3.82 -2.40 4.50
C PRO A 80 2.92 -3.49 5.09
N PRO A 81 3.42 -4.32 6.02
CA PRO A 81 2.61 -5.31 6.70
C PRO A 81 1.40 -4.64 7.39
N SER A 82 0.25 -5.28 7.34
CA SER A 82 -1.00 -4.84 7.99
C SER A 82 -1.61 -3.52 7.50
N GLU A 83 -1.08 -2.90 6.44
CA GLU A 83 -1.63 -1.65 5.87
C GLU A 83 -2.67 -1.90 4.78
N GLY A 84 -2.62 -3.03 4.11
CA GLY A 84 -3.68 -3.48 3.23
C GLY A 84 -4.91 -3.96 4.00
N PHE A 85 -6.02 -4.05 3.32
CA PHE A 85 -7.20 -4.68 3.91
C PHE A 85 -7.81 -5.71 2.96
N THR A 86 -8.43 -6.73 3.56
CA THR A 86 -9.29 -7.68 2.86
C THR A 86 -10.69 -7.55 3.41
N LYS A 87 -11.68 -7.39 2.52
CA LYS A 87 -13.09 -7.30 2.86
C LYS A 87 -13.91 -8.22 1.99
N THR A 88 -15.00 -8.72 2.53
CA THR A 88 -15.92 -9.62 1.84
C THR A 88 -17.28 -8.97 1.64
N GLY A 89 -17.98 -9.39 0.59
CA GLY A 89 -19.30 -8.91 0.26
C GLY A 89 -19.91 -9.70 -0.88
N THR A 90 -20.74 -9.04 -1.66
CA THR A 90 -21.43 -9.62 -2.81
C THR A 90 -21.14 -8.85 -4.08
N TYR A 91 -21.26 -9.52 -5.22
CA TYR A 91 -21.17 -8.88 -6.52
C TYR A 91 -22.32 -9.23 -7.44
N SER A 92 -22.57 -8.37 -8.40
CA SER A 92 -23.45 -8.62 -9.53
C SER A 92 -22.80 -8.08 -10.79
N GLN A 93 -22.68 -8.94 -11.81
CA GLN A 93 -22.16 -8.57 -13.12
C GLN A 93 -23.29 -8.45 -14.13
N THR A 94 -23.30 -7.35 -14.87
CA THR A 94 -24.16 -7.12 -16.02
C THR A 94 -23.30 -6.61 -17.17
N ALA A 95 -23.25 -7.37 -18.24
CA ALA A 95 -22.30 -7.15 -19.33
C ALA A 95 -20.85 -7.14 -18.80
N THR A 96 -20.09 -6.09 -19.06
CA THR A 96 -18.70 -5.93 -18.55
C THR A 96 -18.62 -5.18 -17.24
N THR A 97 -19.73 -4.66 -16.70
CA THR A 97 -19.72 -3.94 -15.44
C THR A 97 -19.98 -4.90 -14.29
N VAL A 98 -19.07 -4.95 -13.35
CA VAL A 98 -19.22 -5.68 -12.08
C VAL A 98 -19.48 -4.65 -10.97
N THR A 99 -20.66 -4.73 -10.38
CA THR A 99 -21.03 -3.94 -9.22
C THR A 99 -20.73 -4.75 -7.96
N ILE A 100 -19.93 -4.20 -7.06
CA ILE A 100 -19.50 -4.85 -5.82
C ILE A 100 -20.14 -4.10 -4.66
N THR A 101 -20.75 -4.86 -3.74
CA THR A 101 -21.40 -4.34 -2.54
C THR A 101 -20.68 -4.90 -1.31
N ILE A 102 -20.00 -4.00 -0.58
CA ILE A 102 -19.25 -4.30 0.65
C ILE A 102 -19.47 -3.16 1.62
N THR A 103 -19.92 -3.46 2.82
CA THR A 103 -20.12 -2.43 3.85
C THR A 103 -18.83 -1.69 4.14
N ASP A 104 -18.85 -0.38 4.00
CA ASP A 104 -17.74 0.53 4.30
C ASP A 104 -16.43 0.08 3.61
N HIS A 105 -16.49 -0.11 2.31
CA HIS A 105 -15.39 -0.72 1.54
C HIS A 105 -14.07 0.06 1.61
N GLY A 106 -14.09 1.39 1.73
CA GLY A 106 -12.89 2.21 1.88
C GLY A 106 -12.02 2.34 0.63
N VAL A 107 -12.51 1.93 -0.56
CA VAL A 107 -11.78 2.07 -1.82
C VAL A 107 -12.10 3.39 -2.51
N ALA A 108 -11.15 3.89 -3.31
CA ALA A 108 -11.29 5.09 -4.13
C ALA A 108 -11.24 4.74 -5.63
N VAL A 109 -11.69 5.67 -6.47
CA VAL A 109 -11.58 5.54 -7.93
C VAL A 109 -10.11 5.47 -8.32
N ASN A 110 -9.77 4.55 -9.22
CA ASN A 110 -8.43 4.19 -9.68
C ASN A 110 -7.60 3.33 -8.70
N ASP A 111 -8.13 2.94 -7.54
CA ASP A 111 -7.48 1.91 -6.73
C ASP A 111 -7.36 0.60 -7.51
N VAL A 112 -6.24 -0.10 -7.28
CA VAL A 112 -5.98 -1.41 -7.89
C VAL A 112 -6.25 -2.48 -6.83
N LEU A 113 -7.24 -3.32 -7.08
CA LEU A 113 -7.70 -4.37 -6.17
C LEU A 113 -7.38 -5.76 -6.72
N THR A 114 -7.01 -6.68 -5.85
CA THR A 114 -7.15 -8.11 -6.13
C THR A 114 -8.54 -8.55 -5.72
N ILE A 115 -9.28 -9.13 -6.65
CA ILE A 115 -10.67 -9.61 -6.45
C ILE A 115 -10.69 -11.11 -6.64
N ASP A 116 -11.22 -11.80 -5.62
CA ASP A 116 -11.49 -13.25 -5.59
C ASP A 116 -13.00 -13.44 -5.48
N TYR A 117 -13.60 -14.01 -6.51
CA TYR A 117 -15.02 -14.32 -6.56
C TYR A 117 -15.26 -15.68 -5.91
N THR A 118 -15.54 -15.70 -4.62
CA THR A 118 -15.68 -16.91 -3.79
C THR A 118 -16.92 -17.74 -4.11
N SER A 119 -17.85 -17.21 -4.91
CA SER A 119 -18.96 -17.97 -5.52
C SER A 119 -19.43 -17.30 -6.80
N GLY A 120 -20.16 -18.03 -7.64
CA GLY A 120 -20.56 -17.58 -8.95
C GLY A 120 -19.56 -18.02 -10.03
N SER A 121 -19.55 -17.34 -11.17
CA SER A 121 -18.70 -17.70 -12.34
C SER A 121 -17.86 -16.55 -12.88
N ALA A 122 -17.72 -15.47 -12.13
CA ALA A 122 -16.82 -14.37 -12.49
C ALA A 122 -15.36 -14.81 -12.35
N VAL A 123 -14.46 -14.18 -13.09
CA VAL A 123 -13.04 -14.56 -13.15
C VAL A 123 -12.24 -13.67 -12.19
N ASP A 124 -11.50 -14.32 -11.32
CA ASP A 124 -10.60 -13.66 -10.36
C ASP A 124 -9.48 -12.88 -11.04
N GLY A 125 -8.97 -11.89 -10.38
CA GLY A 125 -7.86 -11.13 -10.93
C GLY A 125 -7.63 -9.78 -10.26
N THR A 126 -6.81 -8.99 -10.91
CA THR A 126 -6.53 -7.61 -10.52
C THR A 126 -7.38 -6.66 -11.34
N PHE A 127 -8.09 -5.77 -10.66
CA PHE A 127 -9.04 -4.83 -11.25
C PHE A 127 -8.75 -3.40 -10.78
N VAL A 128 -9.06 -2.45 -11.65
CA VAL A 128 -9.04 -1.02 -11.31
C VAL A 128 -10.45 -0.58 -10.99
N VAL A 129 -10.64 0.12 -9.89
CA VAL A 129 -11.93 0.70 -9.49
C VAL A 129 -12.33 1.78 -10.49
N LYS A 130 -13.45 1.57 -11.18
CA LYS A 130 -13.97 2.47 -12.21
C LYS A 130 -14.79 3.61 -11.63
N SER A 131 -15.66 3.31 -10.68
CA SER A 131 -16.48 4.30 -10.00
C SER A 131 -16.80 3.85 -8.57
N VAL A 132 -16.98 4.83 -7.70
CA VAL A 132 -17.50 4.64 -6.34
C VAL A 132 -18.85 5.35 -6.29
N THR A 133 -19.93 4.59 -6.07
CA THR A 133 -21.30 5.12 -6.01
C THR A 133 -21.58 5.70 -4.62
N ASP A 134 -21.21 4.96 -3.58
CA ASP A 134 -21.31 5.38 -2.19
C ASP A 134 -20.29 4.58 -1.34
N ARG A 135 -20.33 4.71 -0.02
CA ARG A 135 -19.40 4.04 0.90
C ARG A 135 -19.50 2.49 0.89
N ASN A 136 -20.55 1.93 0.27
CA ASN A 136 -20.81 0.49 0.25
C ASN A 136 -20.78 -0.10 -1.15
N ILE A 137 -20.82 0.72 -2.21
CA ILE A 137 -20.96 0.25 -3.59
C ILE A 137 -19.92 0.90 -4.50
N PHE A 138 -19.20 0.07 -5.21
CA PHE A 138 -18.27 0.49 -6.28
C PHE A 138 -18.35 -0.45 -7.47
N THR A 139 -17.76 -0.04 -8.61
CA THR A 139 -17.75 -0.84 -9.83
C THR A 139 -16.34 -1.04 -10.36
N VAL A 140 -16.16 -2.21 -11.01
CA VAL A 140 -14.97 -2.53 -11.82
C VAL A 140 -15.42 -3.05 -13.19
N ASN A 141 -14.50 -3.11 -14.15
CA ASN A 141 -14.79 -3.69 -15.46
C ASN A 141 -14.21 -5.11 -15.56
N ALA A 142 -15.07 -6.07 -15.90
CA ALA A 142 -14.64 -7.40 -16.31
C ALA A 142 -14.17 -7.40 -17.76
N ALA A 143 -13.25 -8.30 -18.11
CA ALA A 143 -12.77 -8.48 -19.49
C ALA A 143 -13.84 -9.08 -20.42
N ALA A 144 -14.71 -9.94 -19.87
CA ALA A 144 -15.78 -10.61 -20.63
C ALA A 144 -17.15 -10.13 -20.19
N SER A 145 -18.08 -10.06 -21.15
CA SER A 145 -19.49 -9.78 -20.89
C SER A 145 -20.18 -11.02 -20.34
N ALA A 146 -20.82 -10.88 -19.18
CA ALA A 146 -21.58 -11.95 -18.54
C ALA A 146 -22.73 -11.40 -17.69
N SER A 147 -23.60 -12.31 -17.26
CA SER A 147 -24.64 -12.02 -16.26
C SER A 147 -24.52 -13.07 -15.16
N ASN A 148 -23.93 -12.68 -14.03
CA ASN A 148 -23.74 -13.56 -12.90
C ASN A 148 -23.71 -12.75 -11.58
N SER A 149 -23.75 -13.47 -10.48
CA SER A 149 -23.67 -12.88 -9.15
C SER A 149 -23.14 -13.89 -8.13
N GLY A 150 -22.68 -13.42 -7.01
CA GLY A 150 -22.16 -14.27 -5.95
C GLY A 150 -21.47 -13.49 -4.85
N ASN A 151 -20.67 -14.21 -4.09
CA ASN A 151 -19.84 -13.65 -3.05
C ASN A 151 -18.46 -13.25 -3.59
N VAL A 152 -17.87 -12.27 -2.96
CA VAL A 152 -16.57 -11.72 -3.37
C VAL A 152 -15.73 -11.40 -2.14
N SER A 153 -14.43 -11.59 -2.28
CA SER A 153 -13.40 -11.07 -1.39
C SER A 153 -12.52 -10.08 -2.17
N ILE A 154 -12.33 -8.90 -1.64
CA ILE A 154 -11.42 -7.91 -2.21
C ILE A 154 -10.21 -7.74 -1.30
N THR A 155 -9.04 -7.57 -1.91
CA THR A 155 -7.82 -7.19 -1.20
C THR A 155 -7.28 -5.91 -1.85
N LEU A 156 -7.19 -4.84 -1.06
CA LEU A 156 -6.49 -3.62 -1.43
C LEU A 156 -5.07 -3.71 -0.85
N PRO A 157 -4.03 -3.92 -1.68
CA PRO A 157 -2.67 -3.82 -1.20
C PRO A 157 -2.37 -2.35 -0.85
N ALA A 158 -1.70 -2.13 0.26
CA ALA A 158 -1.22 -0.79 0.64
C ALA A 158 0.06 -0.40 -0.12
N ALA A 159 0.19 -0.85 -1.35
CA ALA A 159 1.38 -0.58 -2.16
C ALA A 159 1.46 0.91 -2.50
N ARG A 160 2.49 1.58 -1.95
CA ARG A 160 2.79 2.99 -2.19
C ARG A 160 4.25 3.14 -2.61
N LYS A 161 4.63 4.34 -3.00
CA LYS A 161 6.01 4.66 -3.39
C LYS A 161 6.82 5.09 -2.17
N TYR A 162 7.95 4.47 -2.00
CA TYR A 162 8.88 4.78 -0.90
C TYR A 162 10.29 5.02 -1.41
N VAL A 163 11.04 5.75 -0.62
CA VAL A 163 12.50 5.83 -0.70
C VAL A 163 13.08 5.33 0.63
N CYS A 164 14.26 4.74 0.58
CA CYS A 164 15.00 4.35 1.77
C CYS A 164 16.22 5.24 1.92
N ASP A 165 16.17 6.15 2.89
CA ASP A 165 17.25 7.10 3.14
C ASP A 165 18.40 6.46 3.94
N GLN A 166 18.11 5.40 4.73
CA GLN A 166 19.11 4.69 5.53
C GLN A 166 18.69 3.26 5.83
N TRP A 167 19.66 2.37 5.87
CA TRP A 167 19.49 0.99 6.32
C TRP A 167 20.76 0.49 7.00
N SER A 168 20.62 -0.57 7.79
CA SER A 168 21.74 -1.26 8.43
C SER A 168 21.55 -2.77 8.34
N LYS A 169 22.63 -3.49 8.14
CA LYS A 169 22.67 -4.96 8.18
C LYS A 169 23.56 -5.41 9.32
N GLN A 170 23.07 -6.32 10.14
CA GLN A 170 23.80 -6.96 11.21
C GLN A 170 23.75 -8.47 11.03
N VAL A 171 24.92 -9.11 10.97
CA VAL A 171 25.04 -10.57 10.93
C VAL A 171 25.20 -11.07 12.36
N ASN A 172 24.17 -11.67 12.92
CA ASN A 172 24.13 -12.09 14.33
C ASN A 172 24.71 -13.49 14.54
N PHE A 173 24.50 -14.37 13.56
CA PHE A 173 24.97 -15.77 13.58
C PHE A 173 25.36 -16.19 12.17
N ALA A 174 26.05 -17.31 12.04
CA ALA A 174 26.34 -17.90 10.73
C ALA A 174 25.02 -18.10 9.93
N ASN A 175 24.97 -17.57 8.72
CA ASN A 175 23.81 -17.59 7.82
C ASN A 175 22.53 -16.95 8.38
N ARG A 176 22.65 -15.99 9.33
CA ARG A 176 21.50 -15.25 9.88
C ARG A 176 21.83 -13.78 10.04
N ALA A 177 20.99 -12.93 9.47
CA ALA A 177 21.14 -11.50 9.52
C ALA A 177 19.86 -10.79 9.97
N THR A 178 20.02 -9.57 10.43
CA THR A 178 18.94 -8.64 10.72
C THR A 178 19.19 -7.39 9.89
N ILE A 179 18.15 -6.92 9.19
CA ILE A 179 18.16 -5.63 8.50
C ILE A 179 17.17 -4.69 9.20
N ASN A 180 17.61 -3.46 9.42
CA ASN A 180 16.74 -2.37 9.81
C ASN A 180 16.79 -1.32 8.71
N ALA A 181 15.62 -0.82 8.29
CA ALA A 181 15.52 0.22 7.27
C ALA A 181 14.36 1.16 7.57
N THR A 182 14.52 2.42 7.22
CA THR A 182 13.47 3.44 7.29
C THR A 182 12.98 3.75 5.90
N PHE A 183 11.70 3.49 5.64
CA PHE A 183 11.03 3.79 4.37
C PHE A 183 10.15 5.01 4.51
N ARG A 184 10.44 6.02 3.73
CA ARG A 184 9.67 7.26 3.69
C ARG A 184 8.83 7.30 2.41
N GLU A 185 7.52 7.52 2.60
CA GLU A 185 6.58 7.69 1.48
C GLU A 185 6.92 8.91 0.64
N VAL A 186 6.85 8.76 -0.68
CA VAL A 186 7.08 9.83 -1.64
C VAL A 186 5.95 9.87 -2.66
N PHE A 187 5.60 11.08 -3.07
CA PHE A 187 4.57 11.36 -4.04
C PHE A 187 5.23 11.85 -5.33
N GLU A 188 5.43 10.93 -6.24
CA GLU A 188 6.02 11.20 -7.55
C GLU A 188 4.93 11.10 -8.63
N PRO A 189 5.02 11.93 -9.68
CA PRO A 189 4.08 11.92 -10.79
C PRO A 189 4.09 10.62 -11.59
#